data_dc2e28144d35a8876570141b09539641
#
_entry.id   dc2e28144d35a8876570141b09539641
#
_cell.length_a   1.000
_cell.length_b   1.000
_cell.length_c   1.000
_cell.angle_alpha   90.00
_cell.angle_beta   90.00
_cell.angle_gamma   90.00
#
_symmetry.space_group_name_H-M   'P 1'
#
loop_
_entity.id
_entity.type
_entity.pdbx_description
1 polymer ?
#
loop_
_entity_poly.entity_id
_entity_poly.type
_entity_poly.pdbx_seq_one_letter_code
_entity_poly.pdbx_strand_id
1 'polypeptide(L)'
;MSKNKLSAADRQRLIKSAQVAAKKAYAPYSHFKVGAALLTGKGEIFVGCNVENASYGLTNCAERTAIFSAIAHSGPQLEIRALAVLNADAAPCAPCGACRQVIYEFGPEAIVFFPAAQGWKQAHIAELLPQGFRLK
;
A
#
# COMPACT_ATOMS: atom_id res chain seq x y z
N MET A 1 -16.21 17.21 -4.19
CA MET A 1 -16.56 15.80 -4.29
C MET A 1 -15.35 14.99 -4.75
N SER A 2 -15.01 13.96 -4.04
CA SER A 2 -13.88 13.11 -4.44
C SER A 2 -14.23 12.35 -5.72
N LYS A 3 -13.34 12.36 -6.69
CA LYS A 3 -13.46 11.53 -7.89
C LYS A 3 -13.20 10.07 -7.59
N ASN A 4 -12.58 9.83 -6.43
CA ASN A 4 -12.09 8.51 -6.08
C ASN A 4 -13.02 7.87 -5.07
N LYS A 5 -14.04 7.19 -5.59
CA LYS A 5 -14.95 6.43 -4.75
C LYS A 5 -14.59 4.96 -4.86
N LEU A 6 -14.60 4.27 -3.73
CA LEU A 6 -14.26 2.87 -3.67
C LEU A 6 -15.48 2.06 -3.24
N SER A 7 -15.82 1.05 -4.03
CA SER A 7 -16.93 0.15 -3.71
C SER A 7 -16.54 -0.79 -2.57
N ALA A 8 -17.55 -1.32 -1.88
CA ALA A 8 -17.32 -2.34 -0.86
C ALA A 8 -16.64 -3.57 -1.45
N ALA A 9 -17.00 -3.93 -2.69
CA ALA A 9 -16.39 -5.07 -3.37
C ALA A 9 -14.90 -4.83 -3.64
N ASP A 10 -14.53 -3.64 -4.10
CA ASP A 10 -13.14 -3.29 -4.34
C ASP A 10 -12.33 -3.32 -3.04
N ARG A 11 -12.90 -2.78 -1.96
CA ARG A 11 -12.26 -2.82 -0.66
C ARG A 11 -11.97 -4.24 -0.22
N GLN A 12 -12.96 -5.15 -0.35
CA GLN A 12 -12.80 -6.54 0.04
C GLN A 12 -11.74 -7.24 -0.81
N ARG A 13 -11.72 -6.98 -2.11
CA ARG A 13 -10.70 -7.54 -2.99
C ARG A 13 -9.30 -7.09 -2.60
N LEU A 14 -9.14 -5.81 -2.26
CA LEU A 14 -7.84 -5.28 -1.84
C LEU A 14 -7.38 -5.90 -0.54
N ILE A 15 -8.26 -5.97 0.46
CA ILE A 15 -7.93 -6.55 1.75
C ILE A 15 -7.54 -8.01 1.60
N LYS A 16 -8.33 -8.77 0.85
CA LYS A 16 -8.07 -10.19 0.63
C LYS A 16 -6.74 -10.41 -0.10
N SER A 17 -6.48 -9.61 -1.13
CA SER A 17 -5.23 -9.71 -1.89
C SER A 17 -4.03 -9.38 -1.02
N ALA A 18 -4.14 -8.37 -0.16
CA ALA A 18 -3.07 -8.02 0.78
C ALA A 18 -2.83 -9.13 1.80
N GLN A 19 -3.89 -9.79 2.28
CA GLN A 19 -3.76 -10.92 3.21
C GLN A 19 -2.97 -12.07 2.59
N VAL A 20 -3.27 -12.40 1.34
CA VAL A 20 -2.54 -13.45 0.63
C VAL A 20 -1.07 -13.07 0.43
N ALA A 21 -0.82 -11.82 0.06
CA ALA A 21 0.55 -11.33 -0.15
C ALA A 21 1.37 -11.37 1.14
N ALA A 22 0.76 -11.03 2.28
CA ALA A 22 1.45 -11.01 3.56
C ALA A 22 2.05 -12.37 3.90
N LYS A 23 1.41 -13.46 3.51
CA LYS A 23 1.90 -14.81 3.79
C LYS A 23 3.21 -15.12 3.07
N LYS A 24 3.53 -14.39 2.01
CA LYS A 24 4.73 -14.60 1.20
C LYS A 24 5.88 -13.69 1.61
N ALA A 25 5.71 -12.87 2.61
CA ALA A 25 6.72 -11.91 3.04
C ALA A 25 8.01 -12.62 3.49
N TYR A 26 9.14 -11.98 3.18
CA TYR A 26 10.44 -12.43 3.65
C TYR A 26 10.84 -11.55 4.83
N ALA A 27 10.56 -12.01 6.03
CA ALA A 27 10.74 -11.23 7.26
C ALA A 27 11.46 -12.03 8.35
N PRO A 28 12.70 -12.52 8.06
CA PRO A 28 13.43 -13.38 9.02
C PRO A 28 13.94 -12.61 10.23
N TYR A 29 14.07 -11.30 10.15
CA TYR A 29 14.63 -10.46 11.22
C TYR A 29 13.56 -9.92 12.14
N SER A 30 12.51 -9.30 11.58
CA SER A 30 11.46 -8.71 12.38
C SER A 30 10.35 -9.71 12.74
N HIS A 31 10.19 -10.76 11.94
CA HIS A 31 9.06 -11.69 12.02
C HIS A 31 7.71 -10.99 11.83
N PHE A 32 7.72 -9.80 11.23
CA PHE A 32 6.52 -9.02 10.98
C PHE A 32 6.21 -9.04 9.50
N LYS A 33 5.26 -9.88 9.11
CA LYS A 33 4.90 -10.10 7.71
C LYS A 33 3.81 -9.14 7.29
N VAL A 34 4.13 -8.29 6.31
CA VAL A 34 3.23 -7.25 5.82
C VAL A 34 2.87 -7.53 4.37
N GLY A 35 1.62 -7.31 4.04
CA GLY A 35 1.14 -7.40 2.68
C GLY A 35 0.44 -6.12 2.27
N ALA A 36 0.52 -5.80 1.00
CA ALA A 36 -0.15 -4.65 0.44
C ALA A 36 -0.78 -5.01 -0.90
N ALA A 37 -1.87 -4.33 -1.22
CA ALA A 37 -2.53 -4.44 -2.52
C ALA A 37 -2.96 -3.06 -2.95
N LEU A 38 -2.78 -2.74 -4.23
CA LEU A 38 -3.21 -1.47 -4.77
C LEU A 38 -4.17 -1.69 -5.94
N LEU A 39 -5.07 -0.73 -6.12
CA LEU A 39 -6.03 -0.70 -7.21
C LEU A 39 -5.65 0.46 -8.11
N THR A 40 -5.49 0.18 -9.42
CA THR A 40 -5.13 1.22 -10.39
C THR A 40 -6.37 1.91 -10.95
N GLY A 41 -6.15 3.02 -11.65
CA GLY A 41 -7.22 3.72 -12.35
C GLY A 41 -7.91 2.88 -13.42
N LYS A 42 -7.25 1.83 -13.88
CA LYS A 42 -7.83 0.89 -14.87
C LYS A 42 -8.52 -0.31 -14.24
N GLY A 43 -8.57 -0.37 -12.91
CA GLY A 43 -9.23 -1.46 -12.20
C GLY A 43 -8.38 -2.69 -11.97
N GLU A 44 -7.08 -2.61 -12.23
CA GLU A 44 -6.15 -3.73 -11.98
C GLU A 44 -5.66 -3.70 -10.54
N ILE A 45 -5.36 -4.89 -9.99
CA ILE A 45 -4.82 -5.01 -8.63
C ILE A 45 -3.41 -5.58 -8.71
N PHE A 46 -2.48 -4.92 -8.02
CA PHE A 46 -1.11 -5.38 -7.85
C PHE A 46 -0.80 -5.55 -6.38
N VAL A 47 0.00 -6.55 -6.06
CA VAL A 47 0.28 -6.91 -4.67
C VAL A 47 1.78 -6.86 -4.39
N GLY A 48 2.11 -6.74 -3.11
CA GLY A 48 3.48 -6.81 -2.64
C GLY A 48 3.53 -7.25 -1.19
N CYS A 49 4.71 -7.65 -0.76
CA CYS A 49 5.00 -7.99 0.62
C CYS A 49 6.32 -7.36 1.01
N ASN A 50 6.59 -7.30 2.32
CA ASN A 50 7.88 -6.78 2.75
C ASN A 50 8.97 -7.83 2.50
N VAL A 51 10.13 -7.33 2.07
CA VAL A 51 11.29 -8.15 1.77
C VAL A 51 12.47 -7.55 2.54
N GLU A 52 12.87 -8.25 3.61
CA GLU A 52 13.93 -7.79 4.48
C GLU A 52 15.30 -8.18 3.94
N ASN A 53 16.30 -7.54 4.49
CA ASN A 53 17.68 -7.78 4.11
C ASN A 53 18.56 -7.65 5.35
N ALA A 54 19.65 -8.42 5.39
CA ALA A 54 20.63 -8.30 6.45
C ALA A 54 21.20 -6.87 6.52
N SER A 55 21.28 -6.20 5.38
CA SER A 55 21.56 -4.77 5.33
C SER A 55 20.22 -4.05 5.46
N TYR A 56 19.90 -3.61 6.66
CA TYR A 56 18.57 -3.09 6.98
C TYR A 56 18.10 -1.97 6.07
N GLY A 57 19.02 -1.13 5.59
CA GLY A 57 18.68 -0.06 4.67
C GLY A 57 18.13 -0.52 3.32
N LEU A 58 18.31 -1.80 2.99
CA LEU A 58 17.84 -2.38 1.73
C LEU A 58 16.50 -3.07 1.88
N THR A 59 15.95 -3.14 3.08
CA THR A 59 14.62 -3.69 3.32
C THR A 59 13.58 -2.88 2.56
N ASN A 60 12.67 -3.56 1.85
CA ASN A 60 11.61 -2.89 1.11
C ASN A 60 10.26 -3.20 1.72
N CYS A 61 9.46 -2.16 1.94
CA CYS A 61 8.12 -2.31 2.51
C CYS A 61 7.15 -2.91 1.49
N ALA A 62 6.10 -3.56 1.99
CA ALA A 62 5.09 -4.18 1.15
C ALA A 62 4.46 -3.20 0.15
N GLU A 63 4.18 -1.99 0.60
CA GLU A 63 3.54 -0.97 -0.24
C GLU A 63 4.42 -0.61 -1.44
N ARG A 64 5.72 -0.38 -1.20
CA ARG A 64 6.63 -0.05 -2.30
C ARG A 64 6.86 -1.23 -3.23
N THR A 65 6.89 -2.44 -2.70
CA THR A 65 6.98 -3.64 -3.53
C THR A 65 5.79 -3.72 -4.49
N ALA A 66 4.58 -3.47 -3.99
CA ALA A 66 3.38 -3.46 -4.82
C ALA A 66 3.43 -2.37 -5.89
N ILE A 67 3.84 -1.16 -5.50
CA ILE A 67 3.90 -0.02 -6.43
C ILE A 67 4.94 -0.25 -7.51
N PHE A 68 6.13 -0.71 -7.15
CA PHE A 68 7.20 -0.95 -8.11
C PHE A 68 6.83 -2.07 -9.08
N SER A 69 6.15 -3.11 -8.58
CA SER A 69 5.62 -4.18 -9.42
C SER A 69 4.61 -3.64 -10.43
N ALA A 70 3.71 -2.76 -9.97
CA ALA A 70 2.71 -2.15 -10.83
C ALA A 70 3.35 -1.30 -11.93
N ILE A 71 4.38 -0.53 -11.57
CA ILE A 71 5.10 0.29 -12.56
C ILE A 71 5.81 -0.59 -13.58
N ALA A 72 6.45 -1.67 -13.11
CA ALA A 72 7.15 -2.58 -14.01
C ALA A 72 6.19 -3.22 -15.02
N HIS A 73 4.94 -3.46 -14.61
CA HIS A 73 3.92 -4.05 -15.47
C HIS A 73 3.23 -3.02 -16.36
N SER A 74 2.85 -1.87 -15.80
CA SER A 74 1.95 -0.91 -16.46
C SER A 74 2.67 0.31 -17.03
N GLY A 75 3.92 0.53 -16.64
CA GLY A 75 4.69 1.67 -17.11
C GLY A 75 4.46 2.93 -16.29
N PRO A 76 5.04 4.07 -16.73
CA PRO A 76 5.07 5.30 -15.93
C PRO A 76 3.75 6.04 -15.82
N GLN A 77 2.71 5.55 -16.49
CA GLN A 77 1.38 6.16 -16.44
C GLN A 77 0.52 5.60 -15.30
N LEU A 78 1.12 4.88 -14.37
CA LEU A 78 0.41 4.31 -13.23
C LEU A 78 -0.33 5.38 -12.45
N GLU A 79 -1.58 5.11 -12.14
CA GLU A 79 -2.39 5.92 -11.23
C GLU A 79 -2.97 5.02 -10.15
N ILE A 80 -2.65 5.32 -8.89
CA ILE A 80 -3.15 4.55 -7.74
C ILE A 80 -4.45 5.18 -7.26
N ARG A 81 -5.54 4.40 -7.29
CA ARG A 81 -6.82 4.84 -6.73
C ARG A 81 -6.94 4.50 -5.26
N ALA A 82 -6.42 3.34 -4.86
CA ALA A 82 -6.53 2.87 -3.48
C ALA A 82 -5.41 1.90 -3.17
N LEU A 83 -5.06 1.81 -1.89
CA LEU A 83 -4.05 0.87 -1.42
C LEU A 83 -4.45 0.37 -0.04
N ALA A 84 -4.40 -0.95 0.15
CA ALA A 84 -4.60 -1.57 1.45
C ALA A 84 -3.27 -2.17 1.92
N VAL A 85 -2.95 -1.96 3.19
CA VAL A 85 -1.79 -2.57 3.83
C VAL A 85 -2.23 -3.21 5.13
N LEU A 86 -1.68 -4.38 5.42
CA LEU A 86 -1.99 -5.12 6.66
C LEU A 86 -0.83 -6.07 6.97
N ASN A 87 -0.91 -6.71 8.11
CA ASN A 87 0.08 -7.72 8.50
C ASN A 87 -0.60 -9.03 8.87
N ALA A 88 0.19 -10.10 8.90
CA ALA A 88 -0.31 -11.45 9.15
C ALA A 88 -0.84 -11.62 10.58
N ASP A 89 -0.42 -10.77 11.51
CA ASP A 89 -0.82 -10.88 12.93
C ASP A 89 -2.04 -10.03 13.25
N ALA A 90 -2.63 -9.39 12.27
CA ALA A 90 -3.77 -8.48 12.45
C ALA A 90 -3.49 -7.34 13.45
N ALA A 91 -2.22 -6.95 13.56
CA ALA A 91 -1.81 -5.86 14.43
C ALA A 91 -2.00 -4.52 13.73
N PRO A 92 -2.14 -3.41 14.49
CA PRO A 92 -2.16 -2.09 13.85
C PRO A 92 -0.89 -1.85 13.05
N CYS A 93 -1.04 -1.36 11.83
CA CYS A 93 0.10 -0.94 11.02
C CYS A 93 -0.35 0.07 9.98
N ALA A 94 0.27 1.24 10.02
CA ALA A 94 0.04 2.28 9.03
C ALA A 94 1.24 2.31 8.08
N PRO A 95 1.09 2.82 6.85
CA PRO A 95 2.23 2.95 5.95
C PRO A 95 3.28 3.90 6.53
N CYS A 96 4.55 3.55 6.40
CA CYS A 96 5.64 4.40 6.87
C CYS A 96 5.73 5.68 6.04
N GLY A 97 6.51 6.66 6.50
CA GLY A 97 6.65 7.94 5.81
C GLY A 97 7.16 7.80 4.38
N ALA A 98 8.15 6.93 4.16
CA ALA A 98 8.69 6.69 2.83
C ALA A 98 7.62 6.15 1.90
N CYS A 99 6.81 5.19 2.38
CA CYS A 99 5.72 4.64 1.58
C CYS A 99 4.65 5.67 1.27
N ARG A 100 4.36 6.56 2.21
CA ARG A 100 3.39 7.64 1.99
C ARG A 100 3.84 8.57 0.87
N GLN A 101 5.11 8.90 0.84
CA GLN A 101 5.68 9.73 -0.23
C GLN A 101 5.55 9.02 -1.59
N VAL A 102 5.86 7.73 -1.64
CA VAL A 102 5.79 6.98 -2.90
C VAL A 102 4.34 6.83 -3.37
N ILE A 103 3.40 6.57 -2.45
CA ILE A 103 1.98 6.51 -2.79
C ILE A 103 1.53 7.86 -3.37
N TYR A 104 1.92 8.95 -2.74
CA TYR A 104 1.53 10.29 -3.17
C TYR A 104 2.03 10.63 -4.57
N GLU A 105 3.21 10.15 -4.94
CA GLU A 105 3.77 10.37 -6.27
C GLU A 105 2.85 9.82 -7.37
N PHE A 106 2.26 8.64 -7.16
CA PHE A 106 1.48 7.96 -8.18
C PHE A 106 -0.02 8.00 -7.94
N GLY A 107 -0.45 8.52 -6.79
CA GLY A 107 -1.86 8.62 -6.47
C GLY A 107 -2.13 9.70 -5.45
N PRO A 108 -2.04 10.99 -5.83
CA PRO A 108 -2.26 12.08 -4.87
C PRO A 108 -3.67 12.12 -4.30
N GLU A 109 -4.62 11.39 -4.89
CA GLU A 109 -5.97 11.27 -4.39
C GLU A 109 -6.29 9.87 -3.87
N ALA A 110 -5.26 9.03 -3.68
CA ALA A 110 -5.46 7.64 -3.29
C ALA A 110 -6.10 7.53 -1.91
N ILE A 111 -6.95 6.53 -1.77
CA ILE A 111 -7.55 6.13 -0.50
C ILE A 111 -6.70 5.00 0.07
N VAL A 112 -6.30 5.11 1.34
CA VAL A 112 -5.44 4.14 1.99
C VAL A 112 -6.20 3.48 3.14
N PHE A 113 -6.15 2.14 3.19
CA PHE A 113 -6.77 1.34 4.25
C PHE A 113 -5.70 0.64 5.06
N PHE A 114 -5.83 0.66 6.37
CA PHE A 114 -4.90 -0.06 7.23
C PHE A 114 -5.55 -0.37 8.58
N PRO A 115 -5.10 -1.44 9.27
CA PRO A 115 -5.61 -1.73 10.60
C PRO A 115 -5.03 -0.74 11.60
N ALA A 116 -5.90 -0.16 12.39
CA ALA A 116 -5.54 0.74 13.48
C ALA A 116 -5.92 0.09 14.80
N ALA A 117 -5.64 0.77 15.93
CA ALA A 117 -5.90 0.22 17.25
C ALA A 117 -7.39 -0.14 17.46
N GLN A 118 -8.28 0.58 16.80
CA GLN A 118 -9.73 0.40 16.99
C GLN A 118 -10.41 -0.14 15.74
N GLY A 119 -9.68 -0.92 14.93
CA GLY A 119 -10.21 -1.49 13.71
C GLY A 119 -9.63 -0.84 12.47
N TRP A 120 -10.25 -1.11 11.33
CA TRP A 120 -9.78 -0.58 10.05
C TRP A 120 -9.95 0.94 9.99
N LYS A 121 -8.92 1.60 9.49
CA LYS A 121 -8.95 3.03 9.21
C LYS A 121 -8.86 3.25 7.71
N GLN A 122 -9.60 4.23 7.22
CA GLN A 122 -9.55 4.67 5.83
C GLN A 122 -9.21 6.16 5.83
N ALA A 123 -8.22 6.55 5.04
CA ALA A 123 -7.80 7.94 4.95
C ALA A 123 -7.33 8.24 3.53
N HIS A 124 -7.48 9.49 3.10
CA HIS A 124 -6.85 9.94 1.87
C HIS A 124 -5.36 10.13 2.12
N ILE A 125 -4.56 9.83 1.10
CA ILE A 125 -3.11 9.97 1.23
C ILE A 125 -2.70 11.40 1.62
N ALA A 126 -3.45 12.40 1.17
CA ALA A 126 -3.15 13.79 1.52
C ALA A 126 -3.27 14.05 3.02
N GLU A 127 -4.14 13.31 3.72
CA GLU A 127 -4.26 13.39 5.17
C GLU A 127 -3.08 12.73 5.87
N LEU A 128 -2.49 11.71 5.25
CA LEU A 128 -1.37 10.96 5.82
C LEU A 128 -0.03 11.59 5.49
N LEU A 129 0.00 12.53 4.56
CA LEU A 129 1.21 13.24 4.15
C LEU A 129 0.88 14.73 4.02
N PRO A 130 0.61 15.41 5.15
CA PRO A 130 0.30 16.84 5.13
C PRO A 130 1.40 17.63 4.44
N GLN A 131 1.02 18.53 3.54
CA GLN A 131 1.96 19.36 2.79
C GLN A 131 2.94 18.52 1.96
N GLY A 132 2.51 17.35 1.51
CA GLY A 132 3.28 16.53 0.60
C GLY A 132 3.56 17.27 -0.71
N PHE A 133 4.63 16.89 -1.38
CA PHE A 133 5.00 17.57 -2.62
C PHE A 133 5.23 16.60 -3.77
N ARG A 134 5.02 17.11 -4.96
CA ARG A 134 5.34 16.45 -6.24
C ARG A 134 5.98 17.51 -7.13
N LEU A 135 6.84 17.05 -8.03
CA LEU A 135 7.48 17.97 -8.97
C LEU A 135 6.67 18.19 -10.25
N LYS A 136 5.56 17.50 -10.37
CA LYS A 136 4.69 17.66 -11.54
C LYS A 136 3.22 17.67 -11.16
#